data_53eb37816d5818070ac67437a4be05e3
#
_entry.id   53eb37816d5818070ac67437a4be05e3
#
_cell.length_a   1.000
_cell.length_b   1.000
_cell.length_c   1.000
_cell.angle_alpha   90.00
_cell.angle_beta   90.00
_cell.angle_gamma   90.00
#
_symmetry.space_group_name_H-M   'P 1'
#
loop_
_entity.id
_entity.type
_entity.pdbx_description
1 polymer ?
#
loop_
_entity_poly.entity_id
_entity_poly.type
_entity_poly.pdbx_seq_one_letter_code
_entity_poly.pdbx_strand_id
1 'polypeptide(L)'
;MNDDKIEEMRDSNQSDQVLRDTNLSTNLIKEDDKQKENEEPKKVNSFVTILAIWGSLIGSSTVSMPYNVYQAGIVPSIVLCIIYGFLAFYTCKIYVDFGVKEADFSSTVERYFGKMFGPKIGKICKNIQIIFIISLTTGGFMIYFLIMSQNLYSVSCLILNNIGFDIDEQNLKPEFGRFSIIYLGFILSILIFPLIMKKEVSFLVKISSFSAYCVSALIIYAIYTGISSMINTDFHIDYIKNKKDSKDRYIQLFGVNPSNLAGTISLGYFCHSTILPTLKNNKNQNNNIRDLSIGYIFTGFTFSLSGIFGYIGFSGKDFDIDFKKNWFFFFDYDVIIVLILKLLNIFQLFVVFPILVYAVRLQIFNFFYGNDYPSKKLVMIYSISALILSLIVVYIASEYLAELIGIIGACTTLILVYTFPPIVKIIALYLKKKKISVENETNLDENREKNADNEEKEKEEKEETEETEESNKKEGKNENEALKEGNDGEKFTFIDILYIIGHLLFIVIGIVTVVFNFVPINFFNVTFREE
;
A
#
# COMPACT_ATOMS: atom_id res chain seq x y z
N MET A 1 50.80 -47.26 32.80
CA MET A 1 49.46 -47.08 33.43
C MET A 1 49.21 -45.58 33.76
N ASN A 2 49.84 -44.66 33.04
CA ASN A 2 49.70 -43.21 33.29
C ASN A 2 49.38 -42.36 32.05
N ASP A 3 49.46 -42.92 30.87
CA ASP A 3 49.24 -42.11 29.65
C ASP A 3 47.77 -41.95 29.29
N ASP A 4 46.93 -42.95 29.52
CA ASP A 4 45.49 -42.91 29.22
C ASP A 4 44.73 -41.88 30.11
N LYS A 5 45.19 -41.65 31.35
CA LYS A 5 44.59 -40.66 32.24
C LYS A 5 44.96 -39.21 31.87
N ILE A 6 46.05 -39.01 31.19
CA ILE A 6 46.47 -37.66 30.74
C ILE A 6 45.70 -37.25 29.45
N GLU A 7 45.33 -38.21 28.61
CA GLU A 7 44.53 -37.97 27.43
C GLU A 7 43.05 -37.69 27.80
N GLU A 8 42.48 -38.45 28.73
CA GLU A 8 41.12 -38.17 29.25
C GLU A 8 40.99 -36.80 29.93
N MET A 9 42.01 -36.34 30.67
CA MET A 9 42.02 -34.99 31.23
C MET A 9 42.23 -33.88 30.20
N ARG A 10 42.86 -34.13 29.06
CA ARG A 10 42.99 -33.15 27.98
C ARG A 10 41.68 -32.97 27.22
N ASP A 11 40.99 -34.06 26.92
CA ASP A 11 39.72 -34.06 26.19
C ASP A 11 38.60 -33.43 27.05
N SER A 12 38.58 -33.68 28.38
CA SER A 12 37.61 -33.03 29.27
C SER A 12 37.84 -31.52 29.42
N ASN A 13 39.08 -31.07 29.47
CA ASN A 13 39.41 -29.64 29.52
C ASN A 13 39.13 -28.92 28.18
N GLN A 14 39.27 -29.57 27.05
CA GLN A 14 39.00 -29.01 25.75
C GLN A 14 37.48 -28.92 25.47
N SER A 15 36.70 -29.92 25.95
CA SER A 15 35.23 -29.88 25.88
C SER A 15 34.63 -28.82 26.81
N ASP A 16 35.17 -28.62 28.00
CA ASP A 16 34.75 -27.57 28.92
C ASP A 16 35.10 -26.14 28.43
N GLN A 17 36.20 -26.00 27.71
CA GLN A 17 36.62 -24.73 27.13
C GLN A 17 35.73 -24.36 25.92
N VAL A 18 35.38 -25.34 25.06
CA VAL A 18 34.43 -25.15 23.95
C VAL A 18 33.04 -24.83 24.47
N LEU A 19 32.58 -25.46 25.54
CA LEU A 19 31.29 -25.15 26.20
C LEU A 19 31.26 -23.75 26.85
N ARG A 20 32.37 -23.30 27.45
CA ARG A 20 32.47 -21.92 27.98
C ARG A 20 32.48 -20.86 26.86
N ASP A 21 33.20 -21.09 25.78
CA ASP A 21 33.25 -20.16 24.64
C ASP A 21 31.93 -20.10 23.90
N THR A 22 31.21 -21.24 23.79
CA THR A 22 29.86 -21.29 23.21
C THR A 22 28.84 -20.56 24.10
N ASN A 23 28.92 -20.73 25.42
CA ASN A 23 28.04 -20.01 26.36
C ASN A 23 28.35 -18.52 26.43
N LEU A 24 29.64 -18.12 26.33
CA LEU A 24 30.04 -16.72 26.30
C LEU A 24 29.56 -16.03 25.02
N SER A 25 29.71 -16.69 23.86
CA SER A 25 29.20 -16.18 22.58
C SER A 25 27.68 -16.10 22.54
N THR A 26 26.99 -17.08 23.14
CA THR A 26 25.51 -17.06 23.23
C THR A 26 25.00 -15.98 24.19
N ASN A 27 25.74 -15.68 25.27
CA ASN A 27 25.39 -14.59 26.18
C ASN A 27 25.70 -13.22 25.59
N LEU A 28 26.80 -13.05 24.87
CA LEU A 28 27.13 -11.82 24.15
C LEU A 28 26.09 -11.53 23.04
N ILE A 29 25.64 -12.56 22.32
CA ILE A 29 24.57 -12.42 21.32
C ILE A 29 23.24 -12.04 21.99
N LYS A 30 22.92 -12.63 23.14
CA LYS A 30 21.71 -12.27 23.91
C LYS A 30 21.79 -10.88 24.54
N GLU A 31 22.97 -10.41 24.93
CA GLU A 31 23.16 -9.04 25.44
C GLU A 31 23.12 -8.01 24.29
N ASP A 32 23.69 -8.31 23.13
CA ASP A 32 23.57 -7.47 21.92
C ASP A 32 22.12 -7.39 21.41
N ASP A 33 21.38 -8.51 21.45
CA ASP A 33 19.96 -8.54 21.07
C ASP A 33 19.10 -7.77 22.10
N LYS A 34 19.41 -7.87 23.43
CA LYS A 34 18.75 -7.08 24.48
C LYS A 34 19.10 -5.59 24.43
N GLN A 35 20.32 -5.21 24.05
CA GLN A 35 20.68 -3.81 23.86
C GLN A 35 20.02 -3.21 22.62
N LYS A 36 19.83 -3.98 21.54
CA LYS A 36 19.07 -3.56 20.34
C LYS A 36 17.57 -3.48 20.59
N GLU A 37 17.00 -4.31 21.47
CA GLU A 37 15.59 -4.22 21.90
C GLU A 37 15.29 -2.98 22.78
N ASN A 38 16.30 -2.44 23.46
CA ASN A 38 16.15 -1.27 24.33
C ASN A 38 16.50 0.08 23.66
N GLU A 39 16.99 0.10 22.42
CA GLU A 39 17.11 1.34 21.67
C GLU A 39 15.72 1.77 21.18
N GLU A 40 15.08 2.69 21.87
CA GLU A 40 13.90 3.38 21.35
C GLU A 40 14.21 3.90 19.94
N PRO A 41 13.38 3.59 18.94
CA PRO A 41 13.63 4.02 17.55
C PRO A 41 13.75 5.55 17.54
N LYS A 42 14.86 6.08 16.99
CA LYS A 42 15.14 7.52 16.91
C LYS A 42 13.96 8.22 16.24
N LYS A 43 13.22 9.01 17.03
CA LYS A 43 12.11 9.82 16.54
C LYS A 43 12.61 10.82 15.50
N VAL A 44 11.92 10.88 14.36
CA VAL A 44 12.27 11.74 13.22
C VAL A 44 11.33 12.96 13.17
N ASN A 45 11.80 14.05 12.56
CA ASN A 45 10.95 15.25 12.41
C ASN A 45 9.90 15.07 11.30
N SER A 46 8.88 15.93 11.31
CA SER A 46 7.77 15.90 10.34
C SER A 46 8.25 15.93 8.87
N PHE A 47 9.30 16.69 8.55
CA PHE A 47 9.81 16.76 7.18
C PHE A 47 10.32 15.39 6.70
N VAL A 48 11.10 14.69 7.52
CA VAL A 48 11.59 13.33 7.21
C VAL A 48 10.42 12.35 7.13
N THR A 49 9.41 12.49 8.01
CA THR A 49 8.19 11.67 7.97
C THR A 49 7.43 11.87 6.65
N ILE A 50 7.23 13.12 6.20
CA ILE A 50 6.59 13.43 4.92
C ILE A 50 7.36 12.80 3.75
N LEU A 51 8.70 12.93 3.72
CA LEU A 51 9.52 12.32 2.69
C LEU A 51 9.47 10.79 2.72
N ALA A 52 9.40 10.18 3.91
CA ALA A 52 9.25 8.74 4.04
C ALA A 52 7.89 8.25 3.51
N ILE A 53 6.80 8.98 3.80
CA ILE A 53 5.46 8.69 3.26
C ILE A 53 5.47 8.84 1.74
N TRP A 54 5.96 9.97 1.23
CA TRP A 54 6.09 10.23 -0.20
C TRP A 54 6.92 9.16 -0.90
N GLY A 55 8.10 8.82 -0.36
CA GLY A 55 8.97 7.77 -0.91
C GLY A 55 8.34 6.37 -0.88
N SER A 56 7.47 6.06 0.09
CA SER A 56 6.75 4.79 0.16
C SER A 56 5.62 4.67 -0.88
N LEU A 57 5.05 5.81 -1.29
CA LEU A 57 3.99 5.89 -2.30
C LEU A 57 4.55 5.89 -3.72
N ILE A 58 5.77 6.42 -3.92
CA ILE A 58 6.39 6.45 -5.24
C ILE A 58 7.11 5.14 -5.52
N GLY A 59 6.60 4.38 -6.47
CA GLY A 59 7.15 3.09 -6.87
C GLY A 59 7.08 2.87 -8.37
N SER A 60 6.80 1.63 -8.76
CA SER A 60 6.64 1.20 -10.16
C SER A 60 5.55 1.96 -10.92
N SER A 61 4.53 2.47 -10.22
CA SER A 61 3.44 3.22 -10.83
C SER A 61 3.93 4.45 -11.61
N THR A 62 4.98 5.14 -11.12
CA THR A 62 5.55 6.31 -11.79
C THR A 62 6.07 5.99 -13.19
N VAL A 63 6.64 4.79 -13.37
CA VAL A 63 7.22 4.35 -14.66
C VAL A 63 6.14 4.05 -15.71
N SER A 64 4.94 3.66 -15.30
CA SER A 64 3.82 3.40 -16.20
C SER A 64 2.90 4.60 -16.41
N MET A 65 3.04 5.68 -15.61
CA MET A 65 2.14 6.85 -15.68
C MET A 65 2.07 7.51 -17.06
N PRO A 66 3.18 7.74 -17.81
CA PRO A 66 3.08 8.35 -19.15
C PRO A 66 2.21 7.54 -20.11
N TYR A 67 2.33 6.21 -20.08
CA TYR A 67 1.47 5.33 -20.89
C TYR A 67 0.01 5.41 -20.45
N ASN A 68 -0.25 5.41 -19.15
CA ASN A 68 -1.61 5.48 -18.63
C ASN A 68 -2.28 6.82 -18.96
N VAL A 69 -1.52 7.94 -18.93
CA VAL A 69 -2.02 9.25 -19.36
C VAL A 69 -2.31 9.26 -20.87
N TYR A 70 -1.47 8.62 -21.69
CA TYR A 70 -1.75 8.45 -23.12
C TYR A 70 -3.07 7.70 -23.37
N GLN A 71 -3.34 6.63 -22.61
CA GLN A 71 -4.57 5.85 -22.76
C GLN A 71 -5.82 6.58 -22.24
N ALA A 72 -5.69 7.29 -21.14
CA ALA A 72 -6.80 7.97 -20.48
C ALA A 72 -7.07 9.39 -21.00
N GLY A 73 -6.05 10.05 -21.54
CA GLY A 73 -6.05 11.49 -21.80
C GLY A 73 -5.67 12.31 -20.56
N ILE A 74 -5.29 13.57 -20.80
CA ILE A 74 -4.78 14.45 -19.74
C ILE A 74 -5.87 14.77 -18.70
N VAL A 75 -7.07 15.15 -19.14
CA VAL A 75 -8.15 15.58 -18.25
C VAL A 75 -8.63 14.45 -17.35
N PRO A 76 -9.00 13.25 -17.86
CA PRO A 76 -9.34 12.12 -16.98
C PRO A 76 -8.21 11.74 -16.04
N SER A 77 -6.95 11.85 -16.48
CA SER A 77 -5.80 11.52 -15.63
C SER A 77 -5.69 12.42 -14.40
N ILE A 78 -5.85 13.73 -14.57
CA ILE A 78 -5.85 14.68 -13.44
C ILE A 78 -7.03 14.40 -12.51
N VAL A 79 -8.23 14.23 -13.07
CA VAL A 79 -9.45 13.98 -12.29
C VAL A 79 -9.33 12.69 -11.48
N LEU A 80 -8.86 11.60 -12.09
CA LEU A 80 -8.68 10.32 -11.41
C LEU A 80 -7.57 10.41 -10.35
N CYS A 81 -6.44 11.10 -10.61
CA CYS A 81 -5.40 11.33 -9.60
C CYS A 81 -5.96 12.04 -8.35
N ILE A 82 -6.81 13.04 -8.54
CA ILE A 82 -7.42 13.77 -7.42
C ILE A 82 -8.41 12.88 -6.65
N ILE A 83 -9.33 12.20 -7.38
CA ILE A 83 -10.36 11.36 -6.75
C ILE A 83 -9.71 10.21 -5.98
N TYR A 84 -8.85 9.43 -6.62
CA TYR A 84 -8.21 8.26 -5.99
C TYR A 84 -7.23 8.67 -4.89
N GLY A 85 -6.53 9.81 -5.06
CA GLY A 85 -5.66 10.36 -4.02
C GLY A 85 -6.45 10.74 -2.76
N PHE A 86 -7.61 11.38 -2.92
CA PHE A 86 -8.50 11.70 -1.80
C PHE A 86 -9.07 10.44 -1.13
N LEU A 87 -9.56 9.47 -1.93
CA LEU A 87 -10.11 8.22 -1.42
C LEU A 87 -9.06 7.42 -0.63
N ALA A 88 -7.86 7.27 -1.18
CA ALA A 88 -6.77 6.55 -0.54
C ALA A 88 -6.27 7.28 0.72
N PHE A 89 -6.14 8.60 0.70
CA PHE A 89 -5.84 9.40 1.89
C PHE A 89 -6.88 9.19 2.99
N TYR A 90 -8.18 9.27 2.64
CA TYR A 90 -9.26 9.11 3.61
C TYR A 90 -9.26 7.71 4.24
N THR A 91 -9.10 6.65 3.45
CA THR A 91 -9.04 5.28 3.97
C THR A 91 -7.76 5.03 4.76
N CYS A 92 -6.63 5.61 4.35
CA CYS A 92 -5.39 5.57 5.12
C CYS A 92 -5.52 6.31 6.47
N LYS A 93 -6.26 7.43 6.51
CA LYS A 93 -6.60 8.10 7.76
C LYS A 93 -7.39 7.18 8.69
N ILE A 94 -8.33 6.36 8.17
CA ILE A 94 -9.03 5.36 8.97
C ILE A 94 -8.04 4.36 9.60
N TYR A 95 -7.02 3.91 8.85
CA TYR A 95 -5.95 3.07 9.41
C TYR A 95 -5.25 3.76 10.60
N VAL A 96 -4.94 5.04 10.47
CA VAL A 96 -4.29 5.82 11.53
C VAL A 96 -5.22 5.99 12.73
N ASP A 97 -6.47 6.43 12.51
CA ASP A 97 -7.44 6.70 13.59
C ASP A 97 -7.75 5.44 14.44
N PHE A 98 -7.80 4.27 13.81
CA PHE A 98 -8.21 3.02 14.49
C PHE A 98 -7.03 2.11 14.83
N GLY A 99 -5.90 2.21 14.13
CA GLY A 99 -4.74 1.33 14.27
C GLY A 99 -3.70 1.78 15.28
N VAL A 100 -3.77 3.00 15.83
CA VAL A 100 -2.73 3.57 16.72
C VAL A 100 -2.46 2.73 17.97
N LYS A 101 -3.47 1.98 18.46
CA LYS A 101 -3.35 1.13 19.66
C LYS A 101 -2.85 -0.28 19.37
N GLU A 102 -2.73 -0.64 18.10
CA GLU A 102 -2.41 -2.00 17.66
C GLU A 102 -1.16 -1.99 16.76
N ALA A 103 -0.48 -3.13 16.70
CA ALA A 103 0.75 -3.25 15.92
C ALA A 103 0.48 -3.16 14.41
N ASP A 104 -0.73 -3.60 13.98
CA ASP A 104 -1.16 -3.60 12.59
C ASP A 104 -2.68 -3.38 12.47
N PHE A 105 -3.12 -3.04 11.27
CA PHE A 105 -4.54 -2.85 11.00
C PHE A 105 -5.32 -4.18 10.89
N SER A 106 -4.65 -5.29 10.61
CA SER A 106 -5.29 -6.61 10.55
C SER A 106 -5.87 -7.01 11.91
N SER A 107 -5.18 -6.67 13.00
CA SER A 107 -5.68 -6.84 14.37
C SER A 107 -6.89 -5.93 14.67
N THR A 108 -6.89 -4.72 14.12
CA THR A 108 -8.06 -3.82 14.18
C THR A 108 -9.28 -4.44 13.49
N VAL A 109 -9.11 -5.00 12.29
CA VAL A 109 -10.18 -5.70 11.56
C VAL A 109 -10.71 -6.88 12.38
N GLU A 110 -9.82 -7.74 12.91
CA GLU A 110 -10.20 -8.85 13.78
C GLU A 110 -11.08 -8.39 14.94
N ARG A 111 -10.67 -7.33 15.63
CA ARG A 111 -11.38 -6.79 16.78
C ARG A 111 -12.76 -6.25 16.45
N TYR A 112 -12.89 -5.42 15.42
CA TYR A 112 -14.17 -4.80 15.08
C TYR A 112 -15.17 -5.82 14.52
N PHE A 113 -14.74 -6.66 13.58
CA PHE A 113 -15.57 -7.73 13.05
C PHE A 113 -15.89 -8.78 14.10
N GLY A 114 -14.95 -9.10 14.99
CA GLY A 114 -15.15 -10.03 16.10
C GLY A 114 -16.20 -9.53 17.10
N LYS A 115 -16.21 -8.22 17.41
CA LYS A 115 -17.22 -7.62 18.28
C LYS A 115 -18.61 -7.59 17.66
N MET A 116 -18.73 -7.46 16.36
CA MET A 116 -20.02 -7.37 15.67
C MET A 116 -20.59 -8.73 15.29
N PHE A 117 -19.75 -9.63 14.74
CA PHE A 117 -20.18 -10.89 14.13
C PHE A 117 -19.66 -12.14 14.84
N GLY A 118 -18.91 -11.96 15.92
CA GLY A 118 -18.28 -13.05 16.69
C GLY A 118 -16.82 -13.32 16.34
N PRO A 119 -16.04 -13.93 17.27
CA PRO A 119 -14.59 -14.04 17.17
C PRO A 119 -14.11 -14.88 15.98
N LYS A 120 -14.90 -15.86 15.55
CA LYS A 120 -14.57 -16.69 14.37
C LYS A 120 -14.54 -15.85 13.09
N ILE A 121 -15.56 -14.99 12.89
CA ILE A 121 -15.65 -14.10 11.71
C ILE A 121 -14.56 -13.05 11.75
N GLY A 122 -14.26 -12.48 12.93
CA GLY A 122 -13.15 -11.55 13.07
C GLY A 122 -11.81 -12.15 12.62
N LYS A 123 -11.51 -13.39 13.03
CA LYS A 123 -10.30 -14.11 12.62
C LYS A 123 -10.25 -14.41 11.12
N ILE A 124 -11.39 -14.77 10.52
CA ILE A 124 -11.48 -14.98 9.06
C ILE A 124 -11.18 -13.68 8.31
N CYS A 125 -11.81 -12.56 8.70
CA CYS A 125 -11.58 -11.26 8.06
C CYS A 125 -10.12 -10.79 8.18
N LYS A 126 -9.47 -11.00 9.35
CA LYS A 126 -8.04 -10.78 9.53
C LYS A 126 -7.21 -11.58 8.54
N ASN A 127 -7.48 -12.90 8.43
CA ASN A 127 -6.74 -13.77 7.52
C ASN A 127 -6.91 -13.36 6.06
N ILE A 128 -8.11 -12.98 5.65
CA ILE A 128 -8.37 -12.45 4.30
C ILE A 128 -7.52 -11.20 4.07
N GLN A 129 -7.49 -10.26 5.00
CA GLN A 129 -6.68 -9.04 4.87
C GLN A 129 -5.19 -9.37 4.75
N ILE A 130 -4.66 -10.27 5.56
CA ILE A 130 -3.25 -10.69 5.50
C ILE A 130 -2.93 -11.32 4.14
N ILE A 131 -3.80 -12.19 3.61
CA ILE A 131 -3.64 -12.80 2.28
C ILE A 131 -3.57 -11.72 1.18
N PHE A 132 -4.44 -10.72 1.23
CA PHE A 132 -4.42 -9.63 0.25
C PHE A 132 -3.18 -8.73 0.37
N ILE A 133 -2.67 -8.47 1.59
CA ILE A 133 -1.41 -7.76 1.81
C ILE A 133 -0.24 -8.56 1.23
N ILE A 134 -0.18 -9.88 1.47
CA ILE A 134 0.82 -10.78 0.90
C ILE A 134 0.74 -10.75 -0.64
N SER A 135 -0.45 -10.85 -1.21
CA SER A 135 -0.68 -10.82 -2.65
C SER A 135 -0.23 -9.51 -3.29
N LEU A 136 -0.57 -8.37 -2.67
CA LEU A 136 -0.15 -7.04 -3.13
C LEU A 136 1.36 -6.88 -3.12
N THR A 137 2.01 -7.24 -2.01
CA THR A 137 3.46 -7.09 -1.86
C THR A 137 4.21 -8.06 -2.78
N THR A 138 3.65 -9.28 -2.99
CA THR A 138 4.16 -10.26 -3.96
C THR A 138 4.06 -9.72 -5.38
N GLY A 139 2.91 -9.17 -5.77
CA GLY A 139 2.75 -8.48 -7.04
C GLY A 139 3.74 -7.33 -7.21
N GLY A 140 3.94 -6.54 -6.15
CA GLY A 140 4.89 -5.43 -6.12
C GLY A 140 6.34 -5.87 -6.40
N PHE A 141 6.85 -6.90 -5.74
CA PHE A 141 8.22 -7.34 -6.00
C PHE A 141 8.37 -7.99 -7.38
N MET A 142 7.36 -8.68 -7.89
CA MET A 142 7.38 -9.23 -9.26
C MET A 142 7.45 -8.12 -10.31
N ILE A 143 6.66 -7.05 -10.15
CA ILE A 143 6.72 -5.86 -11.01
C ILE A 143 8.11 -5.22 -10.97
N TYR A 144 8.69 -5.06 -9.78
CA TYR A 144 10.04 -4.49 -9.64
C TYR A 144 11.08 -5.32 -10.36
N PHE A 145 10.99 -6.65 -10.26
CA PHE A 145 11.90 -7.56 -10.96
C PHE A 145 11.75 -7.45 -12.47
N LEU A 146 10.52 -7.33 -12.97
CA LEU A 146 10.22 -7.13 -14.38
C LEU A 146 10.84 -5.83 -14.91
N ILE A 147 10.64 -4.70 -14.21
CA ILE A 147 11.21 -3.41 -14.60
C ILE A 147 12.75 -3.45 -14.60
N MET A 148 13.36 -4.06 -13.57
CA MET A 148 14.82 -4.23 -13.54
C MET A 148 15.32 -5.06 -14.70
N SER A 149 14.64 -6.17 -15.03
CA SER A 149 15.01 -7.03 -16.17
C SER A 149 14.89 -6.30 -17.49
N GLN A 150 13.85 -5.49 -17.69
CA GLN A 150 13.66 -4.66 -18.88
C GLN A 150 14.77 -3.61 -19.01
N ASN A 151 15.05 -2.86 -17.94
CA ASN A 151 16.10 -1.83 -17.97
C ASN A 151 17.50 -2.44 -18.16
N LEU A 152 17.77 -3.58 -17.52
CA LEU A 152 19.04 -4.29 -17.68
C LEU A 152 19.20 -4.84 -19.11
N TYR A 153 18.11 -5.33 -19.73
CA TYR A 153 18.09 -5.75 -21.12
C TYR A 153 18.45 -4.58 -22.05
N SER A 154 17.79 -3.44 -21.88
CA SER A 154 18.06 -2.22 -22.66
C SER A 154 19.52 -1.77 -22.55
N VAL A 155 20.06 -1.71 -21.32
CA VAL A 155 21.49 -1.35 -21.11
C VAL A 155 22.41 -2.37 -21.78
N SER A 156 22.08 -3.66 -21.70
CA SER A 156 22.89 -4.72 -22.33
C SER A 156 22.84 -4.67 -23.85
N CYS A 157 21.69 -4.36 -24.45
CA CYS A 157 21.56 -4.15 -25.89
C CYS A 157 22.46 -2.99 -26.37
N LEU A 158 22.48 -1.87 -25.64
CA LEU A 158 23.38 -0.75 -25.94
C LEU A 158 24.85 -1.21 -25.98
N ILE A 159 25.29 -1.94 -24.96
CA ILE A 159 26.68 -2.42 -24.88
C ILE A 159 26.99 -3.38 -26.02
N LEU A 160 26.11 -4.34 -26.30
CA LEU A 160 26.32 -5.35 -27.34
C LEU A 160 26.29 -4.75 -28.75
N ASN A 161 25.38 -3.80 -29.01
CA ASN A 161 25.32 -3.11 -30.30
C ASN A 161 26.58 -2.26 -30.56
N ASN A 162 27.17 -1.66 -29.53
CA ASN A 162 28.44 -0.95 -29.63
C ASN A 162 29.64 -1.89 -29.93
N ILE A 163 29.53 -3.19 -29.64
CA ILE A 163 30.56 -4.20 -29.94
C ILE A 163 30.34 -4.83 -31.32
N GLY A 164 29.24 -4.51 -32.00
CA GLY A 164 28.96 -4.95 -33.37
C GLY A 164 27.90 -6.03 -33.49
N PHE A 165 27.13 -6.29 -32.42
CA PHE A 165 25.91 -7.08 -32.52
C PHE A 165 24.77 -6.17 -32.97
N ASP A 166 23.79 -6.74 -33.68
CA ASP A 166 22.56 -6.04 -34.10
C ASP A 166 21.39 -6.64 -33.32
N ILE A 167 21.11 -6.07 -32.14
CA ILE A 167 20.05 -6.53 -31.23
C ILE A 167 18.98 -5.47 -31.12
N ASP A 168 17.75 -5.83 -31.43
CA ASP A 168 16.59 -4.96 -31.26
C ASP A 168 16.25 -4.78 -29.78
N GLU A 169 16.51 -3.60 -29.23
CA GLU A 169 16.19 -3.23 -27.85
C GLU A 169 14.69 -3.33 -27.56
N GLN A 170 13.86 -3.10 -28.56
CA GLN A 170 12.40 -3.08 -28.40
C GLN A 170 11.78 -4.47 -28.36
N ASN A 171 12.50 -5.50 -28.76
CA ASN A 171 12.03 -6.87 -28.71
C ASN A 171 12.17 -7.44 -27.30
N LEU A 172 11.15 -7.27 -26.47
CA LEU A 172 11.09 -7.82 -25.10
C LEU A 172 10.56 -9.25 -25.04
N LYS A 173 10.32 -9.91 -26.17
CA LYS A 173 9.84 -11.29 -26.17
C LYS A 173 10.89 -12.22 -25.57
N PRO A 174 10.51 -13.08 -24.62
CA PRO A 174 11.42 -14.06 -24.05
C PRO A 174 11.63 -15.20 -25.02
N GLU A 175 12.80 -15.26 -25.64
CA GLU A 175 13.19 -16.33 -26.57
C GLU A 175 14.39 -17.08 -26.02
N PHE A 176 14.34 -18.43 -26.07
CA PHE A 176 15.50 -19.28 -25.77
C PHE A 176 16.32 -19.49 -27.04
N GLY A 177 17.65 -19.43 -26.90
CA GLY A 177 18.57 -19.60 -28.02
C GLY A 177 18.99 -18.31 -28.74
N ARG A 178 18.36 -17.19 -28.42
CA ARG A 178 18.77 -15.83 -28.82
C ARG A 178 18.92 -14.95 -27.59
N PHE A 179 19.71 -13.88 -27.69
CA PHE A 179 19.81 -12.91 -26.58
C PHE A 179 18.42 -12.29 -26.32
N SER A 180 17.89 -12.48 -25.13
CA SER A 180 16.56 -12.01 -24.75
C SER A 180 16.48 -11.64 -23.28
N ILE A 181 15.42 -10.96 -22.88
CA ILE A 181 15.17 -10.46 -21.51
C ILE A 181 15.25 -11.57 -20.44
N ILE A 182 14.91 -12.83 -20.77
CA ILE A 182 14.90 -13.93 -19.79
C ILE A 182 16.30 -14.23 -19.25
N TYR A 183 17.35 -14.12 -20.09
CA TYR A 183 18.73 -14.34 -19.64
C TYR A 183 19.17 -13.28 -18.63
N LEU A 184 18.73 -12.01 -18.83
CA LEU A 184 19.00 -10.94 -17.89
C LEU A 184 18.24 -11.15 -16.58
N GLY A 185 17.03 -11.69 -16.64
CA GLY A 185 16.29 -12.14 -15.46
C GLY A 185 17.05 -13.22 -14.68
N PHE A 186 17.64 -14.20 -15.35
CA PHE A 186 18.49 -15.22 -14.69
C PHE A 186 19.73 -14.60 -14.04
N ILE A 187 20.45 -13.71 -14.73
CA ILE A 187 21.62 -13.02 -14.19
C ILE A 187 21.20 -12.19 -12.96
N LEU A 188 20.11 -11.45 -13.07
CA LEU A 188 19.56 -10.64 -11.97
C LEU A 188 19.18 -11.52 -10.77
N SER A 189 18.60 -12.71 -11.01
CA SER A 189 18.26 -13.66 -9.95
C SER A 189 19.49 -14.11 -9.17
N ILE A 190 20.60 -14.41 -9.86
CA ILE A 190 21.87 -14.82 -9.23
C ILE A 190 22.43 -13.67 -8.38
N LEU A 191 22.39 -12.42 -8.89
CA LEU A 191 22.91 -11.25 -8.19
C LEU A 191 22.09 -10.89 -6.95
N ILE A 192 20.75 -11.04 -7.00
CA ILE A 192 19.85 -10.68 -5.91
C ILE A 192 19.75 -11.78 -4.86
N PHE A 193 19.94 -13.05 -5.24
CA PHE A 193 19.78 -14.20 -4.33
C PHE A 193 20.49 -14.05 -2.98
N PRO A 194 21.77 -13.64 -2.89
CA PRO A 194 22.44 -13.46 -1.61
C PRO A 194 21.80 -12.38 -0.72
N LEU A 195 21.19 -11.36 -1.33
CA LEU A 195 20.55 -10.26 -0.60
C LEU A 195 19.23 -10.70 0.03
N ILE A 196 18.43 -11.49 -0.70
CA ILE A 196 17.14 -11.99 -0.18
C ILE A 196 17.29 -13.10 0.84
N MET A 197 18.46 -13.78 0.88
CA MET A 197 18.79 -14.78 1.89
C MET A 197 19.14 -14.18 3.25
N LYS A 198 19.45 -12.88 3.33
CA LYS A 198 19.82 -12.25 4.60
C LYS A 198 18.67 -12.31 5.60
N LYS A 199 19.04 -12.53 6.88
CA LYS A 199 18.12 -12.52 8.02
C LYS A 199 17.66 -11.09 8.33
N GLU A 200 18.53 -10.11 8.14
CA GLU A 200 18.27 -8.70 8.43
C GLU A 200 18.43 -7.84 7.19
N VAL A 201 17.52 -6.89 7.03
CA VAL A 201 17.50 -5.94 5.90
C VAL A 201 17.83 -4.50 6.31
N SER A 202 18.24 -4.27 7.56
CA SER A 202 18.49 -2.94 8.12
C SER A 202 19.46 -2.10 7.28
N PHE A 203 20.51 -2.73 6.72
CA PHE A 203 21.42 -2.08 5.80
C PHE A 203 20.75 -1.64 4.50
N LEU A 204 19.90 -2.49 3.92
CA LEU A 204 19.17 -2.19 2.69
C LEU A 204 18.14 -1.07 2.91
N VAL A 205 17.50 -1.04 4.08
CA VAL A 205 16.57 0.04 4.45
C VAL A 205 17.29 1.39 4.54
N LYS A 206 18.53 1.43 5.06
CA LYS A 206 19.32 2.66 5.07
C LYS A 206 19.66 3.14 3.65
N ILE A 207 20.04 2.23 2.76
CA ILE A 207 20.37 2.57 1.36
C ILE A 207 19.10 2.93 0.58
N SER A 208 17.96 2.32 0.87
CA SER A 208 16.71 2.61 0.16
C SER A 208 16.24 4.05 0.34
N SER A 209 16.71 4.77 1.37
CA SER A 209 16.45 6.20 1.51
C SER A 209 17.01 7.01 0.33
N PHE A 210 18.02 6.50 -0.38
CA PHE A 210 18.54 7.11 -1.60
C PHE A 210 17.60 6.96 -2.81
N SER A 211 16.64 6.05 -2.75
CA SER A 211 15.64 5.83 -3.81
C SER A 211 14.85 7.10 -4.13
N ALA A 212 14.55 7.94 -3.13
CA ALA A 212 13.82 9.18 -3.34
C ALA A 212 14.55 10.13 -4.31
N TYR A 213 15.89 10.21 -4.22
CA TYR A 213 16.69 11.02 -5.14
C TYR A 213 16.69 10.44 -6.56
N CYS A 214 16.76 9.11 -6.69
CA CYS A 214 16.69 8.45 -7.99
C CYS A 214 15.35 8.74 -8.68
N VAL A 215 14.23 8.62 -7.94
CA VAL A 215 12.90 8.94 -8.49
C VAL A 215 12.76 10.42 -8.82
N SER A 216 13.29 11.31 -7.98
CA SER A 216 13.29 12.76 -8.27
C SER A 216 14.01 13.08 -9.57
N ALA A 217 15.14 12.43 -9.85
CA ALA A 217 15.86 12.59 -11.11
C ALA A 217 15.00 12.15 -12.32
N LEU A 218 14.24 11.05 -12.19
CA LEU A 218 13.32 10.59 -13.24
C LEU A 218 12.21 11.61 -13.50
N ILE A 219 11.61 12.17 -12.45
CA ILE A 219 10.54 13.17 -12.56
C ILE A 219 11.07 14.44 -13.23
N ILE A 220 12.24 14.93 -12.80
CA ILE A 220 12.87 16.12 -13.37
C ILE A 220 13.15 15.90 -14.86
N TYR A 221 13.62 14.70 -15.23
CA TYR A 221 13.84 14.38 -16.64
C TYR A 221 12.54 14.29 -17.44
N ALA A 222 11.47 13.74 -16.89
CA ALA A 222 10.17 13.74 -17.52
C ALA A 222 9.67 15.18 -17.79
N ILE A 223 9.80 16.06 -16.81
CA ILE A 223 9.42 17.47 -16.95
C ILE A 223 10.28 18.15 -18.01
N TYR A 224 11.60 17.92 -17.99
CA TYR A 224 12.52 18.48 -18.98
C TYR A 224 12.16 18.05 -20.41
N THR A 225 11.92 16.77 -20.65
CA THR A 225 11.56 16.26 -21.99
C THR A 225 10.21 16.77 -22.43
N GLY A 226 9.22 16.85 -21.53
CA GLY A 226 7.93 17.41 -21.83
C GLY A 226 7.99 18.88 -22.23
N ILE A 227 8.70 19.71 -21.45
CA ILE A 227 8.88 21.14 -21.75
C ILE A 227 9.69 21.32 -23.04
N SER A 228 10.80 20.58 -23.21
CA SER A 228 11.61 20.63 -24.44
C SER A 228 10.78 20.27 -25.67
N SER A 229 9.92 19.27 -25.57
CA SER A 229 9.01 18.89 -26.64
C SER A 229 8.00 20.00 -26.94
N MET A 230 7.44 20.64 -25.93
CA MET A 230 6.49 21.76 -26.10
C MET A 230 7.12 22.98 -26.79
N ILE A 231 8.41 23.24 -26.58
CA ILE A 231 9.11 24.39 -27.18
C ILE A 231 9.52 24.07 -28.63
N ASN A 232 9.98 22.84 -28.88
CA ASN A 232 10.64 22.49 -30.14
C ASN A 232 9.70 21.88 -31.20
N THR A 233 8.42 21.74 -30.90
CA THR A 233 7.46 21.07 -31.78
C THR A 233 6.12 21.79 -31.84
N ASP A 234 5.53 21.83 -33.02
CA ASP A 234 4.16 22.29 -33.19
C ASP A 234 3.19 21.21 -32.72
N PHE A 235 2.50 21.48 -31.60
CA PHE A 235 1.49 20.59 -31.05
C PHE A 235 0.09 21.04 -31.46
N HIS A 236 -0.69 20.08 -31.93
CA HIS A 236 -2.13 20.24 -32.07
C HIS A 236 -2.83 19.56 -30.89
N ILE A 237 -3.78 20.25 -30.27
CA ILE A 237 -4.61 19.67 -29.20
C ILE A 237 -5.80 19.01 -29.87
N ASP A 238 -5.90 17.69 -29.73
CA ASP A 238 -7.07 16.93 -30.17
C ASP A 238 -7.96 16.60 -28.94
N TYR A 239 -9.27 16.77 -29.11
CA TYR A 239 -10.22 16.48 -28.04
C TYR A 239 -10.49 14.98 -27.91
N ILE A 240 -10.43 14.23 -29.01
CA ILE A 240 -10.72 12.79 -29.06
C ILE A 240 -9.81 12.12 -30.08
N LYS A 241 -9.34 10.91 -29.80
CA LYS A 241 -8.47 10.11 -30.68
C LYS A 241 -9.21 9.68 -31.96
N ASN A 242 -9.16 10.47 -33.02
CA ASN A 242 -9.89 10.13 -34.23
C ASN A 242 -9.09 10.16 -35.55
N LYS A 243 -7.77 10.40 -35.58
CA LYS A 243 -7.01 10.35 -36.85
C LYS A 243 -5.72 9.56 -36.73
N LYS A 244 -5.67 8.44 -37.48
CA LYS A 244 -4.51 7.57 -37.67
C LYS A 244 -3.47 8.09 -38.67
N ASP A 245 -3.73 9.16 -39.40
CA ASP A 245 -3.01 9.45 -40.66
C ASP A 245 -2.26 10.79 -40.71
N SER A 246 -2.09 11.53 -39.60
CA SER A 246 -1.33 12.77 -39.68
C SER A 246 0.05 12.61 -39.02
N LYS A 247 1.09 13.08 -39.75
CA LYS A 247 2.45 13.28 -39.25
C LYS A 247 2.54 14.36 -38.17
N ASP A 248 1.41 15.00 -37.84
CA ASP A 248 1.31 16.04 -36.85
C ASP A 248 1.19 15.46 -35.46
N ARG A 249 1.80 16.11 -34.50
CA ARG A 249 1.85 15.67 -33.09
C ARG A 249 0.59 16.11 -32.35
N TYR A 250 -0.23 15.16 -31.93
CA TYR A 250 -1.47 15.43 -31.22
C TYR A 250 -1.37 15.09 -29.76
N ILE A 251 -1.79 16.02 -28.89
CA ILE A 251 -1.98 15.80 -27.47
C ILE A 251 -3.46 15.53 -27.23
N GLN A 252 -3.78 14.38 -26.69
CA GLN A 252 -5.17 14.00 -26.38
C GLN A 252 -5.59 14.55 -25.01
N LEU A 253 -6.65 15.35 -24.99
CA LEU A 253 -7.28 15.77 -23.75
C LEU A 253 -8.11 14.64 -23.11
N PHE A 254 -8.83 13.87 -23.95
CA PHE A 254 -9.64 12.73 -23.54
C PHE A 254 -9.21 11.49 -24.30
N GLY A 255 -8.82 10.45 -23.60
CA GLY A 255 -8.44 9.17 -24.17
C GLY A 255 -9.58 8.17 -24.15
N VAL A 256 -9.37 7.01 -24.77
CA VAL A 256 -10.39 5.97 -24.95
C VAL A 256 -10.45 4.97 -23.77
N ASN A 257 -9.37 4.81 -23.00
CA ASN A 257 -9.31 3.78 -21.97
C ASN A 257 -8.63 4.26 -20.67
N PRO A 258 -9.38 4.79 -19.69
CA PRO A 258 -8.85 5.18 -18.39
C PRO A 258 -8.71 4.04 -17.39
N SER A 259 -9.05 2.80 -17.76
CA SER A 259 -9.16 1.67 -16.82
C SER A 259 -7.83 1.31 -16.14
N ASN A 260 -6.76 1.14 -16.93
CA ASN A 260 -5.44 0.82 -16.40
C ASN A 260 -4.91 1.92 -15.47
N LEU A 261 -5.23 3.19 -15.77
CA LEU A 261 -4.86 4.32 -14.94
C LEU A 261 -5.47 4.20 -13.53
N ALA A 262 -6.76 3.86 -13.42
CA ALA A 262 -7.44 3.72 -12.13
C ALA A 262 -6.76 2.65 -11.24
N GLY A 263 -6.44 1.49 -11.80
CA GLY A 263 -5.72 0.42 -11.08
C GLY A 263 -4.29 0.84 -10.71
N THR A 264 -3.56 1.46 -11.64
CA THR A 264 -2.20 1.94 -11.40
C THR A 264 -2.13 3.02 -10.31
N ILE A 265 -3.06 3.98 -10.31
CA ILE A 265 -3.16 5.02 -9.29
C ILE A 265 -3.56 4.42 -7.94
N SER A 266 -4.49 3.47 -7.92
CA SER A 266 -4.89 2.76 -6.69
C SER A 266 -3.69 2.07 -6.04
N LEU A 267 -2.84 1.39 -6.83
CA LEU A 267 -1.60 0.79 -6.36
C LEU A 267 -0.61 1.85 -5.89
N GLY A 268 -0.44 2.92 -6.67
CA GLY A 268 0.53 3.99 -6.39
C GLY A 268 0.22 4.76 -5.11
N TYR A 269 -1.05 4.93 -4.75
CA TYR A 269 -1.46 5.55 -3.49
C TYR A 269 -1.53 4.58 -2.31
N PHE A 270 -1.09 3.35 -2.46
CA PHE A 270 -1.16 2.37 -1.38
C PHE A 270 0.06 2.44 -0.45
N CYS A 271 -0.11 3.01 0.74
CA CYS A 271 0.87 2.92 1.84
C CYS A 271 0.25 2.37 3.14
N HIS A 272 -0.97 1.85 3.08
CA HIS A 272 -1.77 1.47 4.24
C HIS A 272 -1.07 0.47 5.16
N SER A 273 -0.32 -0.49 4.61
CA SER A 273 0.42 -1.48 5.40
C SER A 273 1.65 -0.93 6.13
N THR A 274 2.24 0.16 5.62
CA THR A 274 3.50 0.74 6.13
C THR A 274 3.29 2.02 6.92
N ILE A 275 2.08 2.60 6.90
CA ILE A 275 1.83 3.91 7.47
C ILE A 275 1.93 3.95 8.99
N LEU A 276 1.40 2.94 9.69
CA LEU A 276 1.42 2.91 11.16
C LEU A 276 2.86 2.89 11.72
N PRO A 277 3.78 2.00 11.26
CA PRO A 277 5.18 2.05 11.67
C PRO A 277 5.86 3.37 11.33
N THR A 278 5.57 3.95 10.15
CA THR A 278 6.16 5.21 9.70
C THR A 278 5.76 6.36 10.62
N LEU A 279 4.47 6.49 10.93
CA LEU A 279 3.95 7.56 11.79
C LEU A 279 4.33 7.37 13.27
N LYS A 280 4.50 6.13 13.75
CA LYS A 280 4.97 5.85 15.11
C LYS A 280 6.33 6.47 15.39
N ASN A 281 7.18 6.57 14.37
CA ASN A 281 8.52 7.17 14.47
C ASN A 281 8.51 8.70 14.39
N ASN A 282 7.38 9.35 14.09
CA ASN A 282 7.28 10.82 14.05
C ASN A 282 7.44 11.41 15.46
N LYS A 283 8.30 12.43 15.59
CA LYS A 283 8.52 13.13 16.86
C LYS A 283 7.24 13.79 17.38
N ASN A 284 6.46 14.39 16.48
CA ASN A 284 5.21 15.09 16.80
C ASN A 284 4.01 14.30 16.31
N GLN A 285 3.48 13.41 17.15
CA GLN A 285 2.34 12.55 16.82
C GLN A 285 1.06 13.34 16.44
N ASN A 286 0.87 14.54 17.01
CA ASN A 286 -0.26 15.42 16.67
C ASN A 286 -0.25 15.90 15.20
N ASN A 287 0.93 15.87 14.56
CA ASN A 287 1.08 16.27 13.16
C ASN A 287 0.88 15.13 12.16
N ASN A 288 0.65 13.89 12.64
CA ASN A 288 0.62 12.70 11.79
C ASN A 288 -0.36 12.81 10.62
N ILE A 289 -1.58 13.31 10.86
CA ILE A 289 -2.59 13.45 9.79
C ILE A 289 -2.21 14.55 8.80
N ARG A 290 -1.63 15.66 9.27
CA ARG A 290 -1.11 16.73 8.42
C ARG A 290 0.05 16.19 7.53
N ASP A 291 1.01 15.51 8.13
CA ASP A 291 2.18 14.99 7.44
C ASP A 291 1.78 13.92 6.41
N LEU A 292 0.78 13.08 6.75
CA LEU A 292 0.15 12.14 5.84
C LEU A 292 -0.49 12.87 4.64
N SER A 293 -1.28 13.92 4.90
CA SER A 293 -1.95 14.69 3.85
C SER A 293 -0.94 15.31 2.88
N ILE A 294 0.13 15.91 3.38
CA ILE A 294 1.19 16.50 2.55
C ILE A 294 1.89 15.42 1.70
N GLY A 295 2.17 14.23 2.28
CA GLY A 295 2.75 13.11 1.53
C GLY A 295 1.87 12.67 0.35
N TYR A 296 0.55 12.56 0.56
CA TYR A 296 -0.41 12.24 -0.51
C TYR A 296 -0.50 13.33 -1.58
N ILE A 297 -0.48 14.60 -1.19
CA ILE A 297 -0.47 15.74 -2.14
C ILE A 297 0.79 15.71 -2.99
N PHE A 298 1.96 15.50 -2.40
CA PHE A 298 3.22 15.37 -3.15
C PHE A 298 3.19 14.20 -4.12
N THR A 299 2.60 13.07 -3.73
CA THR A 299 2.43 11.92 -4.61
C THR A 299 1.51 12.24 -5.79
N GLY A 300 0.39 12.95 -5.55
CA GLY A 300 -0.52 13.39 -6.60
C GLY A 300 0.16 14.30 -7.62
N PHE A 301 0.94 15.27 -7.16
CA PHE A 301 1.76 16.10 -8.03
C PHE A 301 2.80 15.27 -8.81
N THR A 302 3.46 14.33 -8.14
CA THR A 302 4.43 13.44 -8.78
C THR A 302 3.82 12.64 -9.93
N PHE A 303 2.68 11.99 -9.70
CA PHE A 303 1.98 11.20 -10.71
C PHE A 303 1.47 12.06 -11.85
N SER A 304 0.91 13.23 -11.55
CA SER A 304 0.42 14.14 -12.57
C SER A 304 1.57 14.70 -13.42
N LEU A 305 2.65 15.17 -12.78
CA LEU A 305 3.80 15.74 -13.50
C LEU A 305 4.54 14.68 -14.32
N SER A 306 4.88 13.54 -13.73
CA SER A 306 5.59 12.48 -14.47
C SER A 306 4.73 11.91 -15.60
N GLY A 307 3.43 11.73 -15.36
CA GLY A 307 2.49 11.21 -16.37
C GLY A 307 2.28 12.17 -17.53
N ILE A 308 1.91 13.41 -17.25
CA ILE A 308 1.58 14.40 -18.28
C ILE A 308 2.81 14.82 -19.05
N PHE A 309 3.88 15.23 -18.38
CA PHE A 309 5.11 15.66 -19.07
C PHE A 309 5.83 14.50 -19.75
N GLY A 310 5.80 13.29 -19.12
CA GLY A 310 6.29 12.08 -19.77
C GLY A 310 5.50 11.77 -21.06
N TYR A 311 4.18 11.88 -21.05
CA TYR A 311 3.33 11.71 -22.23
C TYR A 311 3.62 12.78 -23.31
N ILE A 312 3.67 14.06 -22.93
CA ILE A 312 3.97 15.16 -23.88
C ILE A 312 5.37 14.99 -24.48
N GLY A 313 6.35 14.58 -23.69
CA GLY A 313 7.72 14.35 -24.15
C GLY A 313 7.82 13.27 -25.24
N PHE A 314 6.83 12.38 -25.33
CA PHE A 314 6.76 11.30 -26.32
C PHE A 314 5.79 11.52 -27.44
N SER A 315 4.82 12.44 -27.29
CA SER A 315 3.74 12.65 -28.25
C SER A 315 4.19 12.99 -29.68
N GLY A 316 5.46 12.91 -29.95
CA GLY A 316 6.03 13.22 -31.26
C GLY A 316 6.78 12.11 -31.95
N LYS A 317 6.89 10.94 -31.37
CA LYS A 317 7.47 9.76 -32.00
C LYS A 317 6.33 8.89 -32.56
N ASP A 318 6.58 8.14 -33.65
CA ASP A 318 5.58 7.27 -34.26
C ASP A 318 4.91 6.37 -33.23
N PHE A 319 3.60 6.60 -33.00
CA PHE A 319 2.79 5.93 -31.98
C PHE A 319 2.40 4.49 -32.32
N ASP A 320 2.87 3.94 -33.42
CA ASP A 320 2.66 2.52 -33.80
C ASP A 320 3.54 1.57 -32.99
N ILE A 321 4.45 2.09 -32.17
CA ILE A 321 5.25 1.30 -31.25
C ILE A 321 4.41 0.97 -30.02
N ASP A 322 4.37 -0.30 -29.65
CA ASP A 322 3.66 -0.87 -28.52
C ASP A 322 4.00 -0.16 -27.19
N PHE A 323 3.24 0.90 -26.86
CA PHE A 323 3.38 1.70 -25.63
C PHE A 323 3.16 0.91 -24.33
N LYS A 324 2.85 -0.38 -24.42
CA LYS A 324 2.65 -1.28 -23.27
C LYS A 324 3.91 -1.52 -22.45
N LYS A 325 5.03 -1.00 -22.92
CA LYS A 325 6.36 -1.16 -22.34
C LYS A 325 6.65 -0.08 -21.30
N ASN A 326 7.73 -0.28 -20.56
CA ASN A 326 8.29 0.71 -19.67
C ASN A 326 8.65 2.00 -20.43
N TRP A 327 8.32 3.18 -19.87
CA TRP A 327 8.53 4.47 -20.54
C TRP A 327 9.99 4.77 -20.92
N PHE A 328 10.97 4.12 -20.30
CA PHE A 328 12.39 4.23 -20.66
C PHE A 328 12.73 3.74 -22.06
N PHE A 329 11.88 2.91 -22.68
CA PHE A 329 12.08 2.44 -24.05
C PHE A 329 11.70 3.46 -25.13
N PHE A 330 11.11 4.58 -24.74
CA PHE A 330 10.75 5.65 -25.66
C PHE A 330 11.87 6.66 -25.88
N PHE A 331 12.94 6.60 -25.08
CA PHE A 331 14.10 7.45 -25.26
C PHE A 331 15.15 6.75 -26.11
N ASP A 332 15.84 7.53 -26.93
CA ASP A 332 16.98 7.03 -27.66
C ASP A 332 18.03 6.55 -26.64
N TYR A 333 18.39 5.28 -26.74
CA TYR A 333 19.28 4.63 -25.80
C TYR A 333 20.73 5.16 -25.86
N ASP A 334 21.08 5.84 -26.96
CA ASP A 334 22.39 6.46 -27.17
C ASP A 334 22.63 7.70 -26.30
N VAL A 335 21.56 8.24 -25.70
CA VAL A 335 21.67 9.43 -24.86
C VAL A 335 22.19 9.04 -23.48
N ILE A 336 23.39 9.50 -23.12
CA ILE A 336 24.06 9.17 -21.85
C ILE A 336 23.17 9.43 -20.63
N ILE A 337 22.38 10.50 -20.64
CA ILE A 337 21.48 10.81 -19.52
C ILE A 337 20.40 9.72 -19.32
N VAL A 338 19.88 9.16 -20.41
CA VAL A 338 18.88 8.06 -20.35
C VAL A 338 19.52 6.79 -19.77
N LEU A 339 20.76 6.48 -20.19
CA LEU A 339 21.52 5.37 -19.62
C LEU A 339 21.71 5.55 -18.11
N ILE A 340 22.12 6.74 -17.66
CA ILE A 340 22.27 7.04 -16.23
C ILE A 340 20.94 6.85 -15.50
N LEU A 341 19.82 7.32 -16.05
CA LEU A 341 18.51 7.18 -15.44
C LEU A 341 18.05 5.71 -15.36
N LYS A 342 18.30 4.90 -16.40
CA LYS A 342 18.06 3.46 -16.38
C LYS A 342 18.87 2.78 -15.27
N LEU A 343 20.15 3.12 -15.13
CA LEU A 343 21.02 2.59 -14.07
C LEU A 343 20.56 3.03 -12.66
N LEU A 344 20.17 4.29 -12.48
CA LEU A 344 19.61 4.77 -11.22
C LEU A 344 18.30 4.04 -10.85
N ASN A 345 17.45 3.77 -11.84
CA ASN A 345 16.22 3.02 -11.61
C ASN A 345 16.51 1.55 -11.27
N ILE A 346 17.45 0.91 -11.97
CA ILE A 346 17.89 -0.46 -11.61
C ILE A 346 18.41 -0.46 -10.18
N PHE A 347 19.29 0.46 -9.80
CA PHE A 347 19.85 0.56 -8.46
C PHE A 347 18.76 0.73 -7.40
N GLN A 348 17.82 1.66 -7.63
CA GLN A 348 16.67 1.89 -6.75
C GLN A 348 15.90 0.60 -6.48
N LEU A 349 15.47 -0.08 -7.56
CA LEU A 349 14.66 -1.28 -7.46
C LEU A 349 15.45 -2.46 -6.88
N PHE A 350 16.74 -2.58 -7.21
CA PHE A 350 17.65 -3.60 -6.70
C PHE A 350 17.79 -3.56 -5.17
N VAL A 351 17.76 -2.37 -4.58
CA VAL A 351 17.81 -2.21 -3.11
C VAL A 351 16.46 -2.47 -2.46
N VAL A 352 15.36 -2.07 -3.10
CA VAL A 352 14.01 -2.19 -2.53
C VAL A 352 13.43 -3.61 -2.70
N PHE A 353 13.75 -4.31 -3.78
CA PHE A 353 13.26 -5.66 -4.06
C PHE A 353 13.48 -6.66 -2.89
N PRO A 354 14.70 -6.80 -2.33
CA PRO A 354 14.93 -7.69 -1.20
C PRO A 354 14.12 -7.31 0.05
N ILE A 355 13.83 -6.02 0.26
CA ILE A 355 13.02 -5.54 1.38
C ILE A 355 11.57 -6.04 1.23
N LEU A 356 11.00 -5.95 0.02
CA LEU A 356 9.66 -6.46 -0.27
C LEU A 356 9.58 -7.98 -0.11
N VAL A 357 10.55 -8.72 -0.66
CA VAL A 357 10.63 -10.19 -0.51
C VAL A 357 10.74 -10.58 0.97
N TYR A 358 11.53 -9.84 1.76
CA TYR A 358 11.66 -10.04 3.20
C TYR A 358 10.33 -9.78 3.94
N ALA A 359 9.63 -8.70 3.59
CA ALA A 359 8.34 -8.36 4.19
C ALA A 359 7.30 -9.46 3.96
N VAL A 360 7.19 -9.98 2.73
CA VAL A 360 6.29 -11.11 2.41
C VAL A 360 6.70 -12.38 3.17
N ARG A 361 8.00 -12.66 3.22
CA ARG A 361 8.55 -13.79 3.98
C ARG A 361 8.12 -13.75 5.44
N LEU A 362 8.28 -12.61 6.11
CA LEU A 362 7.85 -12.44 7.49
C LEU A 362 6.35 -12.66 7.66
N GLN A 363 5.53 -12.10 6.78
CA GLN A 363 4.08 -12.25 6.86
C GLN A 363 3.65 -13.72 6.68
N ILE A 364 4.22 -14.43 5.70
CA ILE A 364 3.93 -15.85 5.46
C ILE A 364 4.36 -16.69 6.66
N PHE A 365 5.57 -16.49 7.18
CA PHE A 365 6.05 -17.29 8.29
C PHE A 365 5.32 -16.98 9.60
N ASN A 366 5.01 -15.74 9.88
CA ASN A 366 4.18 -15.38 11.04
C ASN A 366 2.77 -15.97 10.94
N PHE A 367 2.21 -16.06 9.73
CA PHE A 367 0.90 -16.66 9.51
C PHE A 367 0.89 -18.17 9.80
N PHE A 368 1.94 -18.91 9.40
CA PHE A 368 2.00 -20.37 9.54
C PHE A 368 2.70 -20.86 10.79
N TYR A 369 3.73 -20.17 11.27
CA TYR A 369 4.62 -20.62 12.35
C TYR A 369 4.62 -19.71 13.59
N GLY A 370 3.86 -18.61 13.58
CA GLY A 370 3.88 -17.65 14.68
C GLY A 370 5.17 -16.84 14.73
N ASN A 371 5.71 -16.62 15.96
CA ASN A 371 6.88 -15.75 16.15
C ASN A 371 8.24 -16.44 15.95
N ASP A 372 8.25 -17.75 15.64
CA ASP A 372 9.49 -18.48 15.47
C ASP A 372 10.15 -18.13 14.14
N TYR A 373 11.43 -17.75 14.17
CA TYR A 373 12.17 -17.49 12.95
C TYR A 373 12.41 -18.80 12.19
N PRO A 374 12.08 -18.89 10.90
CA PRO A 374 12.14 -20.12 10.13
C PRO A 374 13.57 -20.61 9.92
N SER A 375 13.71 -21.93 9.74
CA SER A 375 15.00 -22.55 9.44
C SER A 375 15.61 -21.98 8.15
N LYS A 376 16.95 -21.98 8.05
CA LYS A 376 17.67 -21.54 6.84
C LYS A 376 17.19 -22.25 5.56
N LYS A 377 16.78 -23.52 5.66
CA LYS A 377 16.23 -24.29 4.54
C LYS A 377 14.91 -23.70 4.04
N LEU A 378 13.99 -23.36 4.93
CA LEU A 378 12.70 -22.73 4.56
C LEU A 378 12.91 -21.35 3.94
N VAL A 379 13.83 -20.55 4.48
CA VAL A 379 14.20 -19.25 3.89
C VAL A 379 14.74 -19.44 2.47
N MET A 380 15.59 -20.44 2.25
CA MET A 380 16.14 -20.76 0.93
C MET A 380 15.05 -21.19 -0.05
N ILE A 381 14.17 -22.11 0.35
CA ILE A 381 13.06 -22.58 -0.49
C ILE A 381 12.15 -21.38 -0.88
N TYR A 382 11.77 -20.56 0.10
CA TYR A 382 10.97 -19.37 -0.16
C TYR A 382 11.68 -18.40 -1.13
N SER A 383 12.98 -18.14 -0.92
CA SER A 383 13.74 -17.20 -1.76
C SER A 383 13.86 -17.71 -3.21
N ILE A 384 14.08 -19.00 -3.40
CA ILE A 384 14.10 -19.63 -4.73
C ILE A 384 12.71 -19.53 -5.37
N SER A 385 11.64 -19.85 -4.63
CA SER A 385 10.28 -19.78 -5.17
C SER A 385 9.88 -18.34 -5.56
N ALA A 386 10.29 -17.34 -4.79
CA ALA A 386 10.05 -15.93 -5.11
C ALA A 386 10.77 -15.50 -6.42
N LEU A 387 12.02 -15.96 -6.63
CA LEU A 387 12.75 -15.68 -7.87
C LEU A 387 12.16 -16.43 -9.06
N ILE A 388 11.78 -17.69 -8.91
CA ILE A 388 11.11 -18.47 -9.97
C ILE A 388 9.80 -17.76 -10.36
N LEU A 389 8.99 -17.34 -9.39
CA LEU A 389 7.75 -16.62 -9.64
C LEU A 389 8.02 -15.31 -10.40
N SER A 390 9.06 -14.56 -10.02
CA SER A 390 9.47 -13.36 -10.71
C SER A 390 9.93 -13.63 -12.15
N LEU A 391 10.68 -14.70 -12.39
CA LEU A 391 11.09 -15.13 -13.73
C LEU A 391 9.90 -15.56 -14.60
N ILE A 392 8.90 -16.24 -14.03
CA ILE A 392 7.66 -16.57 -14.73
C ILE A 392 6.95 -15.30 -15.19
N VAL A 393 6.91 -14.26 -14.36
CA VAL A 393 6.31 -12.97 -14.75
C VAL A 393 7.12 -12.30 -15.87
N VAL A 394 8.44 -12.32 -15.82
CA VAL A 394 9.28 -11.83 -16.93
C VAL A 394 8.99 -12.62 -18.22
N TYR A 395 8.78 -13.93 -18.13
CA TYR A 395 8.48 -14.76 -19.30
C TYR A 395 7.09 -14.48 -19.89
N ILE A 396 6.06 -14.27 -19.06
CA ILE A 396 4.67 -14.13 -19.51
C ILE A 396 4.30 -12.65 -19.82
N ALA A 397 4.80 -11.72 -19.00
CA ALA A 397 4.30 -10.34 -18.95
C ALA A 397 5.35 -9.29 -19.33
N SER A 398 6.42 -9.66 -20.02
CA SER A 398 7.49 -8.73 -20.40
C SER A 398 7.02 -7.54 -21.26
N GLU A 399 5.92 -7.68 -21.99
CA GLU A 399 5.33 -6.64 -22.83
C GLU A 399 4.10 -5.96 -22.20
N TYR A 400 3.61 -6.44 -21.05
CA TYR A 400 2.33 -6.04 -20.44
C TYR A 400 2.51 -5.40 -19.06
N LEU A 401 3.57 -4.60 -18.87
CA LEU A 401 3.91 -4.01 -17.57
C LEU A 401 2.78 -3.15 -16.98
N ALA A 402 2.20 -2.25 -17.79
CA ALA A 402 1.18 -1.33 -17.31
C ALA A 402 -0.13 -2.05 -16.93
N GLU A 403 -0.53 -3.03 -17.74
CA GLU A 403 -1.71 -3.86 -17.50
C GLU A 403 -1.51 -4.69 -16.22
N LEU A 404 -0.33 -5.26 -16.02
CA LEU A 404 0.00 -6.02 -14.81
C LEU A 404 -0.09 -5.15 -13.55
N ILE A 405 0.46 -3.93 -13.61
CA ILE A 405 0.36 -2.95 -12.52
C ILE A 405 -1.12 -2.61 -12.25
N GLY A 406 -1.89 -2.34 -13.30
CA GLY A 406 -3.31 -2.00 -13.22
C GLY A 406 -4.15 -3.11 -12.56
N ILE A 407 -4.00 -4.35 -13.02
CA ILE A 407 -4.75 -5.50 -12.51
C ILE A 407 -4.40 -5.79 -11.05
N ILE A 408 -3.10 -5.88 -10.71
CA ILE A 408 -2.66 -6.12 -9.34
C ILE A 408 -3.18 -5.00 -8.43
N GLY A 409 -3.05 -3.74 -8.87
CA GLY A 409 -3.54 -2.60 -8.13
C GLY A 409 -5.04 -2.67 -7.90
N ALA A 410 -5.84 -2.83 -8.94
CA ALA A 410 -7.30 -2.87 -8.83
C ALA A 410 -7.79 -4.01 -7.91
N CYS A 411 -7.32 -5.24 -8.12
CA CYS A 411 -7.79 -6.42 -7.38
C CYS A 411 -7.45 -6.36 -5.89
N THR A 412 -6.22 -5.95 -5.55
CA THR A 412 -5.78 -5.96 -4.16
C THR A 412 -6.30 -4.77 -3.37
N THR A 413 -6.36 -3.58 -3.98
CA THR A 413 -6.86 -2.38 -3.31
C THR A 413 -8.37 -2.41 -3.12
N LEU A 414 -9.14 -3.15 -3.93
CA LEU A 414 -10.57 -3.39 -3.67
C LEU A 414 -10.79 -3.84 -2.22
N ILE A 415 -10.00 -4.78 -1.75
CA ILE A 415 -10.15 -5.33 -0.40
C ILE A 415 -9.44 -4.44 0.64
N LEU A 416 -8.21 -4.05 0.38
CA LEU A 416 -7.36 -3.37 1.36
C LEU A 416 -7.71 -1.90 1.58
N VAL A 417 -8.17 -1.22 0.53
CA VAL A 417 -8.44 0.23 0.55
C VAL A 417 -9.95 0.50 0.56
N TYR A 418 -10.71 -0.16 -0.31
CA TYR A 418 -12.10 0.21 -0.55
C TYR A 418 -13.12 -0.63 0.23
N THR A 419 -12.71 -1.77 0.84
CA THR A 419 -13.65 -2.64 1.58
C THR A 419 -13.42 -2.59 3.09
N PHE A 420 -12.27 -3.02 3.59
CA PHE A 420 -12.06 -3.14 5.04
C PHE A 420 -12.10 -1.82 5.80
N PRO A 421 -11.40 -0.73 5.39
CA PRO A 421 -11.40 0.49 6.18
C PRO A 421 -12.79 1.14 6.30
N PRO A 422 -13.58 1.28 5.21
CA PRO A 422 -14.93 1.80 5.31
C PRO A 422 -15.85 0.95 6.19
N ILE A 423 -15.78 -0.38 6.08
CA ILE A 423 -16.61 -1.28 6.91
C ILE A 423 -16.22 -1.17 8.38
N VAL A 424 -14.91 -1.14 8.72
CA VAL A 424 -14.45 -0.93 10.11
C VAL A 424 -15.03 0.37 10.68
N LYS A 425 -15.07 1.43 9.88
CA LYS A 425 -15.63 2.73 10.30
C LYS A 425 -17.14 2.64 10.55
N ILE A 426 -17.88 1.93 9.69
CA ILE A 426 -19.34 1.69 9.86
C ILE A 426 -19.59 0.87 11.13
N ILE A 427 -18.84 -0.23 11.33
CA ILE A 427 -18.96 -1.08 12.53
C ILE A 427 -18.64 -0.26 13.80
N ALA A 428 -17.61 0.58 13.77
CA ALA A 428 -17.24 1.43 14.89
C ALA A 428 -18.37 2.41 15.26
N LEU A 429 -19.02 3.01 14.27
CA LEU A 429 -20.18 3.89 14.48
C LEU A 429 -21.33 3.11 15.13
N TYR A 430 -21.67 1.94 14.58
CA TYR A 430 -22.73 1.10 15.12
C TYR A 430 -22.48 0.69 16.57
N LEU A 431 -21.26 0.20 16.87
CA LEU A 431 -20.88 -0.22 18.23
C LEU A 431 -20.87 0.96 19.23
N LYS A 432 -20.48 2.16 18.78
CA LYS A 432 -20.54 3.35 19.62
C LYS A 432 -21.99 3.68 20.00
N LYS A 433 -22.93 3.67 19.04
CA LYS A 433 -24.34 3.94 19.31
C LYS A 433 -24.97 2.87 20.19
N LYS A 434 -24.66 1.59 19.95
CA LYS A 434 -25.14 0.50 20.80
C LYS A 434 -24.64 0.64 22.26
N LYS A 435 -23.39 1.09 22.47
CA LYS A 435 -22.86 1.31 23.83
C LYS A 435 -23.61 2.45 24.52
N ILE A 436 -23.86 3.56 23.84
CA ILE A 436 -24.61 4.69 24.38
C ILE A 436 -26.04 4.25 24.74
N SER A 437 -26.71 3.45 23.90
CA SER A 437 -28.06 2.97 24.22
C SER A 437 -28.07 2.06 25.45
N VAL A 438 -27.10 1.17 25.61
CA VAL A 438 -26.99 0.29 26.79
C VAL A 438 -26.66 1.11 28.05
N GLU A 439 -25.77 2.10 27.98
CA GLU A 439 -25.47 2.99 29.11
C GLU A 439 -26.70 3.83 29.52
N ASN A 440 -27.49 4.27 28.55
CA ASN A 440 -28.73 5.00 28.81
C ASN A 440 -29.79 4.09 29.47
N GLU A 441 -29.96 2.84 29.00
CA GLU A 441 -30.86 1.87 29.61
C GLU A 441 -30.46 1.54 31.05
N THR A 442 -29.15 1.32 31.33
CA THR A 442 -28.66 1.04 32.67
C THR A 442 -28.87 2.20 33.62
N ASN A 443 -28.62 3.44 33.16
CA ASN A 443 -28.88 4.65 33.95
C ASN A 443 -30.38 4.86 34.22
N LEU A 444 -31.25 4.49 33.28
CA LEU A 444 -32.69 4.55 33.45
C LEU A 444 -33.19 3.51 34.47
N ASP A 445 -32.63 2.30 34.45
CA ASP A 445 -32.98 1.24 35.41
C ASP A 445 -32.45 1.58 36.83
N GLU A 446 -31.22 2.11 36.96
CA GLU A 446 -30.73 2.60 38.25
C GLU A 446 -31.58 3.77 38.80
N ASN A 447 -32.07 4.66 37.93
CA ASN A 447 -32.94 5.75 38.36
C ASN A 447 -34.35 5.25 38.70
N ARG A 448 -34.85 4.18 38.03
CA ARG A 448 -36.12 3.53 38.42
C ARG A 448 -36.03 2.82 39.76
N GLU A 449 -34.91 2.11 40.02
CA GLU A 449 -34.67 1.48 41.32
C GLU A 449 -34.58 2.52 42.42
N LYS A 450 -33.83 3.62 42.23
CA LYS A 450 -33.74 4.71 43.22
C LYS A 450 -35.07 5.41 43.47
N ASN A 451 -35.91 5.55 42.43
CA ASN A 451 -37.25 6.12 42.60
C ASN A 451 -38.20 5.15 43.28
N ALA A 452 -38.10 3.84 43.04
CA ALA A 452 -38.88 2.80 43.72
C ALA A 452 -38.49 2.73 45.22
N ASP A 453 -37.19 2.78 45.54
CA ASP A 453 -36.69 2.83 46.93
C ASP A 453 -37.13 4.11 47.67
N ASN A 454 -37.22 5.24 46.95
CA ASN A 454 -37.74 6.50 47.53
C ASN A 454 -39.26 6.47 47.71
N GLU A 455 -40.01 5.85 46.80
CA GLU A 455 -41.47 5.64 46.93
C GLU A 455 -41.78 4.66 48.09
N GLU A 456 -40.96 3.63 48.31
CA GLU A 456 -41.10 2.71 49.40
C GLU A 456 -40.77 3.42 50.75
N LYS A 457 -39.73 4.22 50.82
CA LYS A 457 -39.41 5.05 52.00
C LYS A 457 -40.46 6.11 52.24
N GLU A 458 -41.03 6.77 51.23
CA GLU A 458 -42.13 7.70 51.40
C GLU A 458 -43.44 6.99 51.87
N LYS A 459 -43.64 5.70 51.54
CA LYS A 459 -44.74 4.91 52.06
C LYS A 459 -44.51 4.50 53.52
N GLU A 460 -43.30 4.08 53.88
CA GLU A 460 -42.93 3.83 55.27
C GLU A 460 -43.01 5.09 56.15
N GLU A 461 -42.53 6.27 55.66
CA GLU A 461 -42.71 7.52 56.38
C GLU A 461 -44.16 8.02 56.43
N LYS A 462 -45.02 7.63 55.48
CA LYS A 462 -46.46 7.94 55.53
C LYS A 462 -47.24 7.02 56.45
N GLU A 463 -46.83 5.76 56.63
CA GLU A 463 -47.42 4.87 57.64
C GLU A 463 -47.04 5.28 59.07
N GLU A 464 -45.87 5.93 59.30
CA GLU A 464 -45.48 6.50 60.61
C GLU A 464 -46.12 7.90 60.88
N THR A 465 -46.68 8.62 59.88
CA THR A 465 -47.22 9.96 59.99
C THR A 465 -48.74 10.09 59.76
N GLU A 466 -49.48 9.00 59.67
CA GLU A 466 -50.96 9.02 59.57
C GLU A 466 -51.67 9.43 60.88
N GLU A 467 -50.97 10.01 61.89
CA GLU A 467 -51.60 10.64 63.08
C GLU A 467 -51.50 12.18 63.14
N THR A 468 -51.26 12.94 62.04
CA THR A 468 -51.47 14.39 62.06
C THR A 468 -51.58 14.99 60.63
N GLU A 469 -52.78 15.61 60.44
CA GLU A 469 -53.09 16.76 59.58
C GLU A 469 -53.28 16.60 58.06
N GLU A 470 -54.60 16.61 57.69
CA GLU A 470 -55.16 17.18 56.46
C GLU A 470 -54.66 18.61 56.22
N SER A 471 -53.83 18.81 55.22
CA SER A 471 -53.83 20.03 54.35
C SER A 471 -52.59 20.07 53.46
N ASN A 472 -52.74 19.74 52.21
CA ASN A 472 -52.14 20.42 51.05
C ASN A 472 -52.26 19.54 49.78
N LYS A 473 -53.46 19.54 49.25
CA LYS A 473 -53.69 19.08 47.88
C LYS A 473 -53.57 20.31 46.98
N LYS A 474 -52.38 20.40 46.29
CA LYS A 474 -52.24 21.10 44.99
C LYS A 474 -50.75 21.32 44.69
N GLU A 475 -50.06 20.37 44.10
CA GLU A 475 -48.84 20.59 43.31
C GLU A 475 -48.21 19.33 42.69
N GLY A 476 -49.02 18.33 42.37
CA GLY A 476 -48.51 17.08 41.83
C GLY A 476 -49.03 16.74 40.44
N LYS A 477 -49.04 17.68 39.45
CA LYS A 477 -49.55 17.40 38.12
C LYS A 477 -48.62 17.72 36.94
N ASN A 478 -47.43 18.24 37.16
CA ASN A 478 -46.55 18.66 36.06
C ASN A 478 -45.27 17.81 35.87
N GLU A 479 -44.99 16.83 36.71
CA GLU A 479 -43.76 16.00 36.52
C GLU A 479 -43.98 14.73 35.68
N ASN A 480 -45.22 14.28 35.47
CA ASN A 480 -45.46 13.04 34.70
C ASN A 480 -45.53 13.23 33.18
N GLU A 481 -45.43 14.46 32.64
CA GLU A 481 -45.34 14.66 31.19
C GLU A 481 -43.89 14.74 30.69
N ALA A 482 -42.88 15.04 31.56
CA ALA A 482 -41.47 15.09 31.20
C ALA A 482 -40.81 13.69 31.09
N LEU A 483 -41.42 12.66 31.65
CA LEU A 483 -40.88 11.28 31.68
C LEU A 483 -41.30 10.38 30.50
N LYS A 484 -42.12 10.89 29.58
CA LYS A 484 -42.56 10.12 28.40
C LYS A 484 -41.76 10.37 27.11
N GLU A 485 -40.81 11.29 27.10
CA GLU A 485 -39.97 11.58 25.91
C GLU A 485 -38.59 10.87 25.91
N GLY A 486 -38.25 10.07 26.92
CA GLY A 486 -36.92 9.51 27.10
C GLY A 486 -36.69 8.07 26.60
N ASN A 487 -37.60 7.45 25.85
CA ASN A 487 -37.50 6.02 25.50
C ASN A 487 -37.31 5.74 24.01
N ASP A 488 -36.66 6.65 23.28
CA ASP A 488 -36.14 6.35 21.96
C ASP A 488 -34.61 6.16 22.08
N GLY A 489 -34.16 4.90 22.17
CA GLY A 489 -32.75 4.56 21.95
C GLY A 489 -32.30 5.35 20.71
N GLU A 490 -31.11 6.02 20.77
CA GLU A 490 -30.68 6.92 19.68
C GLU A 490 -30.85 6.25 18.31
N LYS A 491 -31.97 6.54 17.67
CA LYS A 491 -32.26 6.05 16.31
C LYS A 491 -31.18 6.62 15.39
N PHE A 492 -30.76 5.85 14.41
CA PHE A 492 -29.87 6.34 13.38
C PHE A 492 -30.44 7.62 12.79
N THR A 493 -29.70 8.72 12.95
CA THR A 493 -30.08 10.00 12.35
C THR A 493 -29.93 9.93 10.83
N PHE A 494 -30.61 10.81 10.10
CA PHE A 494 -30.45 10.93 8.65
C PHE A 494 -28.96 11.14 8.26
N ILE A 495 -28.21 11.87 9.08
CA ILE A 495 -26.76 12.10 8.90
C ILE A 495 -25.98 10.78 9.00
N ASP A 496 -26.33 9.91 9.94
CA ASP A 496 -25.67 8.59 10.08
C ASP A 496 -25.96 7.70 8.88
N ILE A 497 -27.18 7.73 8.37
CA ILE A 497 -27.55 6.96 7.17
C ILE A 497 -26.76 7.46 5.96
N LEU A 498 -26.69 8.79 5.77
CA LEU A 498 -25.91 9.40 4.69
C LEU A 498 -24.42 9.07 4.81
N TYR A 499 -23.90 9.03 6.03
CA TYR A 499 -22.53 8.64 6.34
C TYR A 499 -22.26 7.18 5.97
N ILE A 500 -23.16 6.25 6.31
CA ILE A 500 -23.06 4.84 5.94
C ILE A 500 -23.09 4.68 4.42
N ILE A 501 -24.04 5.35 3.73
CA ILE A 501 -24.13 5.34 2.26
C ILE A 501 -22.82 5.82 1.63
N GLY A 502 -22.25 6.93 2.13
CA GLY A 502 -20.97 7.45 1.68
C GLY A 502 -19.84 6.41 1.78
N HIS A 503 -19.77 5.65 2.88
CA HIS A 503 -18.76 4.61 3.04
C HIS A 503 -19.01 3.37 2.17
N LEU A 504 -20.26 3.00 1.91
CA LEU A 504 -20.60 1.92 0.97
C LEU A 504 -20.25 2.28 -0.47
N LEU A 505 -20.30 3.56 -0.82
CA LEU A 505 -19.89 4.05 -2.14
C LEU A 505 -18.41 3.76 -2.43
N PHE A 506 -17.52 3.73 -1.43
CA PHE A 506 -16.13 3.32 -1.60
C PHE A 506 -16.02 1.90 -2.15
N ILE A 507 -16.84 0.97 -1.64
CA ILE A 507 -16.84 -0.42 -2.11
C ILE A 507 -17.29 -0.48 -3.57
N VAL A 508 -18.31 0.30 -3.94
CA VAL A 508 -18.79 0.39 -5.33
C VAL A 508 -17.68 0.92 -6.25
N ILE A 509 -16.96 1.98 -5.84
CA ILE A 509 -15.82 2.52 -6.62
C ILE A 509 -14.73 1.46 -6.78
N GLY A 510 -14.41 0.71 -5.73
CA GLY A 510 -13.43 -0.38 -5.79
C GLY A 510 -13.86 -1.47 -6.79
N ILE A 511 -15.12 -1.90 -6.77
CA ILE A 511 -15.67 -2.88 -7.73
C ILE A 511 -15.60 -2.34 -9.15
N VAL A 512 -16.02 -1.10 -9.36
CA VAL A 512 -15.95 -0.43 -10.68
C VAL A 512 -14.50 -0.39 -11.19
N THR A 513 -13.52 -0.10 -10.31
CA THR A 513 -12.10 -0.10 -10.66
C THR A 513 -11.64 -1.47 -11.16
N VAL A 514 -12.05 -2.55 -10.48
CA VAL A 514 -11.72 -3.92 -10.91
C VAL A 514 -12.38 -4.25 -12.25
N VAL A 515 -13.69 -4.02 -12.36
CA VAL A 515 -14.45 -4.31 -13.59
C VAL A 515 -13.84 -3.59 -14.79
N PHE A 516 -13.47 -2.32 -14.64
CA PHE A 516 -12.86 -1.53 -15.70
C PHE A 516 -11.50 -2.06 -16.14
N ASN A 517 -10.71 -2.67 -15.24
CA ASN A 517 -9.42 -3.26 -15.61
C ASN A 517 -9.57 -4.58 -16.39
N PHE A 518 -10.67 -5.32 -16.23
CA PHE A 518 -10.92 -6.56 -16.98
C PHE A 518 -11.81 -6.37 -18.21
N VAL A 519 -12.66 -5.35 -18.20
CA VAL A 519 -13.57 -5.04 -19.32
C VAL A 519 -13.19 -3.67 -19.86
N PRO A 520 -12.39 -3.58 -20.94
CA PRO A 520 -12.06 -2.32 -21.55
C PRO A 520 -13.34 -1.66 -22.07
N ILE A 521 -13.80 -0.64 -21.35
CA ILE A 521 -14.96 0.14 -21.74
C ILE A 521 -14.45 1.27 -22.63
N ASN A 522 -14.76 1.16 -23.91
CA ASN A 522 -14.60 2.27 -24.85
C ASN A 522 -15.67 3.33 -24.53
N PHE A 523 -15.36 4.28 -23.65
CA PHE A 523 -16.29 5.33 -23.23
C PHE A 523 -16.75 6.23 -24.39
N PHE A 524 -16.03 6.27 -25.52
CA PHE A 524 -16.29 7.14 -26.64
C PHE A 524 -16.36 6.38 -27.98
N ASN A 525 -17.03 5.21 -28.02
CA ASN A 525 -17.52 4.68 -29.29
C ASN A 525 -18.73 5.50 -29.79
N VAL A 526 -18.56 6.81 -29.87
CA VAL A 526 -19.43 7.64 -30.70
C VAL A 526 -18.89 7.52 -32.11
N THR A 527 -19.41 6.55 -32.85
CA THR A 527 -19.33 6.58 -34.29
C THR A 527 -20.11 7.81 -34.75
N PHE A 528 -19.44 8.95 -34.88
CA PHE A 528 -19.94 9.97 -35.75
C PHE A 528 -19.90 9.35 -37.16
N ARG A 529 -21.07 8.97 -37.69
CA ARG A 529 -21.26 8.74 -39.09
C ARG A 529 -20.85 10.05 -39.78
N GLU A 530 -19.78 9.99 -40.56
CA GLU A 530 -19.50 11.02 -41.58
C GLU A 530 -20.71 11.04 -42.52
N GLU A 531 -21.48 12.12 -42.50
CA GLU A 531 -22.30 12.55 -43.61
C GLU A 531 -21.46 13.38 -44.58
#